data_559515ebb934f4437cb9e2ced368039d
#
_entry.id   559515ebb934f4437cb9e2ced368039d
#
_cell.length_a   1.000
_cell.length_b   1.000
_cell.length_c   1.000
_cell.angle_alpha   90.00
_cell.angle_beta   90.00
_cell.angle_gamma   90.00
#
_symmetry.space_group_name_H-M   'P 1'
#
loop_
_entity.id
_entity.type
_entity.pdbx_description
1 polymer ?
#
loop_
_entity_poly.entity_id
_entity_poly.type
_entity_poly.pdbx_seq_one_letter_code
_entity_poly.pdbx_strand_id
1 'polypeptide(L)'
;MLRLTFAILLCWSVHAGAFELSGTIRSNGPPLPPAISIVAERMHGEPRIHGTVENGRYRIDVPEGATLALFLQSPGWEAELKLIFSAATAGALDFLLYPAAVPEASLAAELRTMEQEDQAMRAGFPPTGPDLATRQRMLATDGAREQRLRQIIASKGWPTQTMVGYKAAGSAWLIAQHGSEHFLKSSLPLMRAAAARGEITPSKLALAIDRDLCNDNQPQLYGSQFRTDSTGKTLPFPIDDPQRLEQRRASMGMEPYAQYRQLLSNPQ
;
A
#
# COMPACT_ATOMS: atom_id res chain seq x y z
N MET A 1 21.68 -57.61 -31.30
CA MET A 1 22.52 -56.47 -30.84
C MET A 1 21.65 -55.26 -30.70
N LEU A 2 21.21 -54.97 -29.46
CA LEU A 2 20.29 -53.88 -29.13
C LEU A 2 21.14 -52.73 -28.60
N ARG A 3 21.19 -51.59 -29.34
CA ARG A 3 21.87 -50.39 -28.88
C ARG A 3 20.91 -49.56 -28.04
N LEU A 4 21.10 -49.53 -26.73
CA LEU A 4 20.48 -48.58 -25.82
C LEU A 4 21.16 -47.21 -26.01
N THR A 5 20.42 -46.24 -26.51
CA THR A 5 20.83 -44.81 -26.51
C THR A 5 20.35 -44.19 -25.20
N PHE A 6 21.26 -43.89 -24.29
CA PHE A 6 20.99 -43.12 -23.10
C PHE A 6 20.84 -41.65 -23.52
N ALA A 7 19.64 -41.12 -23.43
CA ALA A 7 19.42 -39.67 -23.50
C ALA A 7 19.70 -39.08 -22.14
N ILE A 8 20.80 -38.33 -22.01
CA ILE A 8 21.11 -37.52 -20.85
C ILE A 8 20.22 -36.27 -20.93
N LEU A 9 19.13 -36.26 -20.14
CA LEU A 9 18.41 -35.01 -19.86
C LEU A 9 19.31 -34.12 -19.01
N LEU A 10 19.96 -33.15 -19.62
CA LEU A 10 20.53 -32.02 -18.91
C LEU A 10 19.38 -31.16 -18.36
N CYS A 11 18.97 -31.39 -17.11
CA CYS A 11 18.23 -30.42 -16.35
C CYS A 11 19.12 -29.19 -16.14
N TRP A 12 18.95 -28.19 -16.97
CA TRP A 12 19.44 -26.85 -16.63
C TRP A 12 18.56 -26.33 -15.50
N SER A 13 18.99 -26.53 -14.26
CA SER A 13 18.54 -25.75 -13.13
C SER A 13 19.09 -24.34 -13.31
N VAL A 14 18.27 -23.45 -13.88
CA VAL A 14 18.50 -22.01 -13.75
C VAL A 14 18.44 -21.73 -12.26
N HIS A 15 19.58 -21.65 -11.61
CA HIS A 15 19.68 -21.07 -10.28
C HIS A 15 19.42 -19.57 -10.49
N ALA A 16 18.15 -19.17 -10.33
CA ALA A 16 17.86 -17.77 -10.08
C ALA A 16 18.68 -17.40 -8.84
N GLY A 17 19.60 -16.44 -8.98
CA GLY A 17 20.37 -15.97 -7.85
C GLY A 17 19.43 -15.59 -6.70
N ALA A 18 19.76 -16.00 -5.50
CA ALA A 18 19.05 -15.55 -4.30
C ALA A 18 19.69 -14.23 -3.85
N PHE A 19 18.85 -13.30 -3.43
CA PHE A 19 19.25 -12.02 -2.89
C PHE A 19 18.76 -11.89 -1.44
N GLU A 20 19.66 -11.60 -0.50
CA GLU A 20 19.31 -11.38 0.89
C GLU A 20 18.70 -9.98 1.07
N LEU A 21 17.46 -9.93 1.51
CA LEU A 21 16.84 -8.71 2.03
C LEU A 21 16.94 -8.71 3.55
N SER A 22 17.23 -7.56 4.12
CA SER A 22 17.34 -7.39 5.57
C SER A 22 16.86 -6.02 6.00
N GLY A 23 16.55 -5.88 7.28
CA GLY A 23 16.14 -4.62 7.88
C GLY A 23 15.85 -4.74 9.35
N THR A 24 15.37 -3.67 9.95
CA THR A 24 14.99 -3.61 11.36
C THR A 24 13.48 -3.65 11.52
N ILE A 25 13.04 -4.20 12.66
CA ILE A 25 11.65 -4.20 13.09
C ILE A 25 11.60 -3.42 14.39
N ARG A 26 10.74 -2.40 14.42
CA ARG A 26 10.47 -1.59 15.60
C ARG A 26 9.00 -1.66 15.97
N SER A 27 8.68 -1.36 17.21
CA SER A 27 7.33 -1.24 17.70
C SER A 27 6.92 0.23 17.83
N ASN A 28 5.69 0.52 17.50
CA ASN A 28 5.06 1.82 17.81
C ASN A 28 4.40 1.73 19.21
N GLY A 29 5.22 1.80 20.25
CA GLY A 29 4.80 1.83 21.65
C GLY A 29 5.34 0.68 22.49
N PRO A 30 4.58 -0.43 22.70
CA PRO A 30 5.02 -1.53 23.55
C PRO A 30 6.28 -2.25 23.03
N PRO A 31 7.00 -3.00 23.87
CA PRO A 31 8.10 -3.84 23.42
C PRO A 31 7.69 -4.77 22.29
N LEU A 32 8.63 -5.15 21.42
CA LEU A 32 8.38 -6.09 20.32
C LEU A 32 7.81 -7.41 20.87
N PRO A 33 6.83 -8.00 20.16
CA PRO A 33 6.30 -9.30 20.53
C PRO A 33 7.38 -10.40 20.40
N PRO A 34 7.27 -11.48 21.20
CA PRO A 34 8.26 -12.56 21.17
C PRO A 34 8.19 -13.40 19.88
N ALA A 35 7.06 -13.39 19.19
CA ALA A 35 6.85 -14.16 17.97
C ALA A 35 6.55 -13.23 16.80
N ILE A 36 7.55 -13.04 15.95
CA ILE A 36 7.42 -12.30 14.68
C ILE A 36 7.95 -13.20 13.57
N SER A 37 7.22 -13.32 12.47
CA SER A 37 7.71 -13.93 11.25
C SER A 37 7.70 -12.92 10.11
N ILE A 38 8.71 -13.01 9.23
CA ILE A 38 8.81 -12.27 7.98
C ILE A 38 8.49 -13.22 6.83
N VAL A 39 7.62 -12.77 5.93
CA VAL A 39 7.18 -13.57 4.79
C VAL A 39 7.25 -12.72 3.53
N ALA A 40 7.79 -13.29 2.46
CA ALA A 40 7.71 -12.77 1.12
C ALA A 40 6.79 -13.65 0.26
N GLU A 41 5.92 -13.04 -0.52
CA GLU A 41 4.97 -13.71 -1.41
C GLU A 41 5.06 -13.07 -2.80
N ARG A 42 5.09 -13.87 -3.85
CA ARG A 42 4.99 -13.34 -5.22
C ARG A 42 3.60 -12.77 -5.45
N MET A 43 3.49 -11.73 -6.27
CA MET A 43 2.21 -11.08 -6.59
C MET A 43 1.16 -12.06 -7.16
N HIS A 44 1.57 -13.23 -7.65
CA HIS A 44 0.72 -14.28 -8.21
C HIS A 44 0.67 -15.57 -7.41
N GLY A 45 0.85 -15.50 -6.08
CA GLY A 45 0.81 -16.67 -5.22
C GLY A 45 2.12 -17.46 -5.21
N GLU A 46 2.09 -18.59 -4.63
CA GLU A 46 3.12 -19.54 -4.23
C GLU A 46 4.45 -19.61 -5.02
N PRO A 47 5.56 -19.97 -4.34
CA PRO A 47 5.60 -20.30 -2.92
C PRO A 47 5.85 -19.08 -2.02
N ARG A 48 5.33 -19.15 -0.79
CA ARG A 48 5.70 -18.23 0.30
C ARG A 48 7.13 -18.52 0.73
N ILE A 49 7.91 -17.47 0.89
CA ILE A 49 9.29 -17.53 1.37
C ILE A 49 9.30 -17.01 2.80
N HIS A 50 9.89 -17.77 3.71
CA HIS A 50 10.00 -17.39 5.12
C HIS A 50 11.43 -16.99 5.42
N GLY A 51 11.61 -15.89 6.13
CA GLY A 51 12.90 -15.44 6.63
C GLY A 51 13.04 -15.68 8.13
N THR A 52 14.14 -15.21 8.67
CA THR A 52 14.46 -15.24 10.10
C THR A 52 14.27 -13.87 10.74
N VAL A 53 13.86 -13.87 12.01
CA VAL A 53 13.76 -12.64 12.83
C VAL A 53 14.47 -12.89 14.14
N GLU A 54 15.47 -12.08 14.43
CA GLU A 54 16.26 -12.14 15.66
C GLU A 54 16.52 -10.72 16.20
N ASN A 55 16.22 -10.48 17.46
CA ASN A 55 16.52 -9.22 18.14
C ASN A 55 16.02 -7.96 17.38
N GLY A 56 14.83 -8.03 16.79
CA GLY A 56 14.27 -6.92 16.00
C GLY A 56 14.97 -6.67 14.66
N ARG A 57 15.72 -7.67 14.16
CA ARG A 57 16.28 -7.67 12.80
C ARG A 57 15.75 -8.84 12.03
N TYR A 58 15.53 -8.68 10.74
CA TYR A 58 15.14 -9.79 9.88
C TYR A 58 16.11 -9.98 8.73
N ARG A 59 16.12 -11.19 8.19
CA ARG A 59 16.77 -11.60 6.95
C ARG A 59 15.86 -12.54 6.19
N ILE A 60 15.80 -12.40 4.89
CA ILE A 60 15.03 -13.28 4.02
C ILE A 60 15.69 -13.36 2.65
N ASP A 61 15.93 -14.59 2.17
CA ASP A 61 16.48 -14.83 0.84
C ASP A 61 15.34 -14.90 -0.18
N VAL A 62 15.39 -14.04 -1.16
CA VAL A 62 14.35 -13.90 -2.19
C VAL A 62 14.95 -14.05 -3.60
N PRO A 63 14.17 -14.51 -4.60
CA PRO A 63 14.65 -14.62 -5.97
C PRO A 63 15.01 -13.25 -6.53
N GLU A 64 16.15 -13.15 -7.20
CA GLU A 64 16.56 -11.94 -7.92
C GLU A 64 15.54 -11.61 -9.03
N GLY A 65 15.23 -10.31 -9.19
CA GLY A 65 14.32 -9.83 -10.24
C GLY A 65 12.83 -10.11 -10.01
N ALA A 66 12.45 -10.77 -8.90
CA ALA A 66 11.04 -11.02 -8.60
C ALA A 66 10.35 -9.79 -8.00
N THR A 67 9.09 -9.58 -8.40
CA THR A 67 8.18 -8.66 -7.69
C THR A 67 7.50 -9.40 -6.56
N LEU A 68 7.67 -8.91 -5.34
CA LEU A 68 7.25 -9.58 -4.12
C LEU A 68 6.50 -8.62 -3.19
N ALA A 69 5.55 -9.15 -2.45
CA ALA A 69 4.99 -8.53 -1.26
C ALA A 69 5.73 -9.05 -0.04
N LEU A 70 6.34 -8.17 0.73
CA LEU A 70 7.03 -8.49 1.99
C LEU A 70 6.18 -7.98 3.15
N PHE A 71 5.90 -8.85 4.12
CA PHE A 71 5.06 -8.51 5.27
C PHE A 71 5.47 -9.25 6.53
N LEU A 72 5.15 -8.65 7.66
CA LEU A 72 5.33 -9.26 8.97
C LEU A 72 4.02 -9.89 9.44
N GLN A 73 4.14 -11.01 10.12
CA GLN A 73 3.04 -11.66 10.84
C GLN A 73 3.41 -11.78 12.32
N SER A 74 2.52 -11.30 13.17
CA SER A 74 2.60 -11.45 14.62
C SER A 74 1.20 -11.36 15.21
N PRO A 75 0.77 -12.32 16.04
CA PRO A 75 -0.55 -12.27 16.65
C PRO A 75 -0.74 -11.01 17.49
N GLY A 76 -1.87 -10.33 17.27
CA GLY A 76 -2.19 -9.08 17.98
C GLY A 76 -1.42 -7.84 17.54
N TRP A 77 -0.75 -7.91 16.39
CA TRP A 77 -0.02 -6.79 15.81
C TRP A 77 -0.34 -6.60 14.32
N GLU A 78 -0.16 -5.38 13.87
CA GLU A 78 -0.34 -4.98 12.47
C GLU A 78 0.96 -4.36 11.94
N ALA A 79 1.24 -4.53 10.66
CA ALA A 79 2.37 -3.90 9.98
C ALA A 79 1.99 -3.47 8.57
N GLU A 80 2.76 -2.54 8.03
CA GLU A 80 2.69 -2.17 6.62
C GLU A 80 3.18 -3.33 5.74
N LEU A 81 2.51 -3.55 4.62
CA LEU A 81 3.00 -4.40 3.54
C LEU A 81 3.98 -3.58 2.69
N LYS A 82 5.13 -4.14 2.36
CA LYS A 82 6.10 -3.51 1.46
C LYS A 82 6.17 -4.26 0.13
N LEU A 83 6.06 -3.53 -0.96
CA LEU A 83 6.24 -4.08 -2.30
C LEU A 83 7.69 -3.96 -2.72
N ILE A 84 8.25 -5.04 -3.25
CA ILE A 84 9.61 -5.12 -3.75
C ILE A 84 9.54 -5.48 -5.23
N PHE A 85 10.07 -4.63 -6.09
CA PHE A 85 10.06 -4.81 -7.54
C PHE A 85 11.31 -5.50 -8.08
N SER A 86 12.41 -5.36 -7.36
CA SER A 86 13.65 -6.07 -7.59
C SER A 86 14.43 -6.10 -6.30
N ALA A 87 14.77 -7.29 -5.84
CA ALA A 87 15.55 -7.45 -4.63
C ALA A 87 16.91 -6.73 -4.69
N ALA A 88 17.55 -6.74 -5.86
CA ALA A 88 18.86 -6.11 -6.06
C ALA A 88 18.87 -4.58 -5.92
N THR A 89 17.70 -3.93 -6.01
CA THR A 89 17.55 -2.48 -5.84
C THR A 89 16.87 -2.07 -4.54
N ALA A 90 16.41 -3.05 -3.76
CA ALA A 90 15.82 -2.80 -2.45
C ALA A 90 16.94 -2.51 -1.45
N GLY A 91 16.95 -1.30 -0.89
CA GLY A 91 17.77 -0.99 0.28
C GLY A 91 17.25 -1.71 1.54
N ALA A 92 17.82 -1.38 2.70
CA ALA A 92 17.29 -1.86 3.97
C ALA A 92 15.83 -1.43 4.13
N LEU A 93 14.94 -2.39 4.37
CA LEU A 93 13.49 -2.17 4.50
C LEU A 93 13.08 -2.31 5.96
N ASP A 94 13.01 -1.21 6.67
CA ASP A 94 12.59 -1.22 8.06
C ASP A 94 11.07 -1.33 8.19
N PHE A 95 10.61 -2.09 9.20
CA PHE A 95 9.21 -2.23 9.54
C PHE A 95 8.89 -1.57 10.88
N LEU A 96 7.65 -1.06 10.97
CA LEU A 96 7.05 -0.64 12.21
C LEU A 96 5.83 -1.52 12.50
N LEU A 97 5.80 -2.15 13.68
CA LEU A 97 4.68 -2.92 14.18
C LEU A 97 3.78 -2.04 15.05
N TYR A 98 2.49 -2.20 14.86
CA TYR A 98 1.44 -1.50 15.58
C TYR A 98 0.59 -2.49 16.39
N PRO A 99 0.27 -2.23 17.66
CA PRO A 99 -0.66 -3.06 18.40
C PRO A 99 -2.03 -3.11 17.70
N ALA A 100 -2.61 -4.29 17.57
CA ALA A 100 -3.96 -4.46 17.03
C ALA A 100 -5.05 -4.14 18.10
N ALA A 101 -4.71 -4.23 19.38
CA ALA A 101 -5.57 -3.78 20.46
C ALA A 101 -5.52 -2.26 20.58
N VAL A 102 -6.66 -1.61 20.41
CA VAL A 102 -6.78 -0.15 20.33
C VAL A 102 -7.91 0.38 21.22
N PRO A 103 -7.83 1.64 21.69
CA PRO A 103 -8.84 2.23 22.54
C PRO A 103 -10.25 2.23 21.92
N GLU A 104 -10.35 2.53 20.64
CA GLU A 104 -11.62 2.66 19.91
C GLU A 104 -11.88 1.44 19.02
N ALA A 105 -11.87 0.22 19.61
CA ALA A 105 -11.97 -1.04 18.86
C ALA A 105 -13.27 -1.15 18.02
N SER A 106 -14.41 -0.65 18.52
CA SER A 106 -15.67 -0.63 17.77
C SER A 106 -15.59 0.29 16.55
N LEU A 107 -14.98 1.46 16.69
CA LEU A 107 -14.74 2.38 15.59
C LEU A 107 -13.76 1.80 14.58
N ALA A 108 -12.72 1.12 15.04
CA ALA A 108 -11.78 0.43 14.18
C ALA A 108 -12.47 -0.64 13.32
N ALA A 109 -13.35 -1.45 13.92
CA ALA A 109 -14.14 -2.44 13.20
C ALA A 109 -15.08 -1.79 12.17
N GLU A 110 -15.76 -0.71 12.53
CA GLU A 110 -16.64 0.06 11.64
C GLU A 110 -15.86 0.59 10.41
N LEU A 111 -14.75 1.26 10.62
CA LEU A 111 -13.93 1.80 9.53
C LEU A 111 -13.43 0.72 8.57
N ARG A 112 -13.02 -0.43 9.09
CA ARG A 112 -12.60 -1.57 8.27
C ARG A 112 -13.76 -2.18 7.47
N THR A 113 -14.95 -2.25 8.03
CA THR A 113 -16.16 -2.69 7.29
C THR A 113 -16.46 -1.72 6.15
N MET A 114 -16.42 -0.40 6.40
CA MET A 114 -16.61 0.62 5.37
C MET A 114 -15.58 0.49 4.22
N GLU A 115 -14.31 0.22 4.53
CA GLU A 115 -13.27 -0.05 3.52
C GLU A 115 -13.56 -1.33 2.74
N GLN A 116 -13.92 -2.43 3.41
CA GLN A 116 -14.22 -3.72 2.76
C GLN A 116 -15.38 -3.58 1.75
N GLU A 117 -16.44 -2.89 2.14
CA GLU A 117 -17.58 -2.61 1.26
C GLU A 117 -17.19 -1.71 0.08
N ASP A 118 -16.34 -0.70 0.33
CA ASP A 118 -15.81 0.19 -0.69
C ASP A 118 -14.99 -0.59 -1.73
N GLN A 119 -14.07 -1.41 -1.28
CA GLN A 119 -13.20 -2.20 -2.16
C GLN A 119 -13.97 -3.31 -2.90
N ALA A 120 -14.94 -3.96 -2.24
CA ALA A 120 -15.80 -4.95 -2.88
C ALA A 120 -16.61 -4.35 -4.03
N MET A 121 -17.07 -3.10 -3.89
CA MET A 121 -17.80 -2.40 -4.95
C MET A 121 -16.91 -2.04 -6.15
N ARG A 122 -15.62 -1.84 -5.95
CA ARG A 122 -14.64 -1.48 -6.99
C ARG A 122 -13.96 -2.70 -7.61
N ALA A 123 -14.07 -3.86 -6.99
CA ALA A 123 -13.46 -5.08 -7.49
C ALA A 123 -14.10 -5.52 -8.82
N GLY A 124 -13.27 -5.91 -9.77
CA GLY A 124 -13.72 -6.51 -11.03
C GLY A 124 -14.26 -5.54 -12.08
N PHE A 125 -13.98 -4.24 -11.97
CA PHE A 125 -14.32 -3.31 -13.04
C PHE A 125 -13.52 -3.62 -14.31
N PRO A 126 -14.17 -3.56 -15.49
CA PRO A 126 -13.46 -3.64 -16.73
C PRO A 126 -12.50 -2.44 -16.90
N PRO A 127 -11.48 -2.54 -17.76
CA PRO A 127 -10.54 -1.42 -18.03
C PRO A 127 -11.24 -0.13 -18.48
N THR A 128 -12.44 -0.25 -19.07
CA THR A 128 -13.27 0.88 -19.48
C THR A 128 -14.00 1.57 -18.33
N GLY A 129 -13.86 1.05 -17.11
CA GLY A 129 -14.54 1.52 -15.90
C GLY A 129 -15.96 0.94 -15.75
N PRO A 130 -16.65 1.29 -14.66
CA PRO A 130 -18.01 0.84 -14.37
C PRO A 130 -19.04 1.47 -15.31
N ASP A 131 -20.15 0.76 -15.53
CA ASP A 131 -21.31 1.31 -16.22
C ASP A 131 -21.96 2.48 -15.44
N LEU A 132 -22.87 3.21 -16.08
CA LEU A 132 -23.51 4.40 -15.48
C LEU A 132 -24.25 4.06 -14.18
N ALA A 133 -25.00 2.97 -14.15
CA ALA A 133 -25.79 2.57 -12.96
C ALA A 133 -24.87 2.20 -11.79
N THR A 134 -23.80 1.48 -12.07
CA THR A 134 -22.77 1.13 -11.07
C THR A 134 -22.05 2.38 -10.57
N ARG A 135 -21.70 3.32 -11.46
CA ARG A 135 -21.09 4.60 -11.08
C ARG A 135 -22.01 5.43 -10.17
N GLN A 136 -23.30 5.48 -10.47
CA GLN A 136 -24.28 6.18 -9.61
C GLN A 136 -24.38 5.54 -8.22
N ARG A 137 -24.41 4.20 -8.15
CA ARG A 137 -24.39 3.48 -6.86
C ARG A 137 -23.10 3.78 -6.07
N MET A 138 -21.96 3.78 -6.74
CA MET A 138 -20.68 4.14 -6.10
C MET A 138 -20.74 5.53 -5.48
N LEU A 139 -21.15 6.54 -6.25
CA LEU A 139 -21.25 7.92 -5.77
C LEU A 139 -22.19 8.03 -4.55
N ALA A 140 -23.32 7.34 -4.56
CA ALA A 140 -24.26 7.34 -3.45
C ALA A 140 -23.65 6.70 -2.18
N THR A 141 -22.96 5.55 -2.34
CA THR A 141 -22.34 4.85 -1.21
C THR A 141 -21.10 5.57 -0.70
N ASP A 142 -20.30 6.17 -1.59
CA ASP A 142 -19.16 7.00 -1.21
C ASP A 142 -19.62 8.23 -0.42
N GLY A 143 -20.71 8.87 -0.84
CA GLY A 143 -21.34 9.97 -0.10
C GLY A 143 -21.81 9.58 1.29
N ALA A 144 -22.41 8.39 1.45
CA ALA A 144 -22.82 7.89 2.76
C ALA A 144 -21.62 7.63 3.69
N ARG A 145 -20.55 7.01 3.17
CA ARG A 145 -19.31 6.77 3.91
C ARG A 145 -18.62 8.09 4.28
N GLU A 146 -18.57 9.05 3.36
CA GLU A 146 -18.08 10.40 3.64
C GLU A 146 -18.84 11.04 4.78
N GLN A 147 -20.17 11.04 4.72
CA GLN A 147 -21.01 11.61 5.78
C GLN A 147 -20.70 10.96 7.14
N ARG A 148 -20.55 9.64 7.17
CA ARG A 148 -20.20 8.94 8.39
C ARG A 148 -18.81 9.33 8.91
N LEU A 149 -17.81 9.41 8.04
CA LEU A 149 -16.46 9.83 8.42
C LEU A 149 -16.43 11.30 8.91
N ARG A 150 -17.23 12.19 8.33
CA ARG A 150 -17.43 13.56 8.85
C ARG A 150 -17.95 13.58 10.29
N GLN A 151 -18.93 12.73 10.62
CA GLN A 151 -19.45 12.59 11.99
C GLN A 151 -18.38 12.09 12.97
N ILE A 152 -17.59 11.11 12.54
CA ILE A 152 -16.46 10.61 13.34
C ILE A 152 -15.45 11.72 13.60
N ILE A 153 -15.04 12.43 12.56
CA ILE A 153 -14.08 13.53 12.66
C ILE A 153 -14.63 14.66 13.56
N ALA A 154 -15.89 15.00 13.44
CA ALA A 154 -16.49 16.04 14.28
C ALA A 154 -16.54 15.66 15.77
N SER A 155 -16.72 14.38 16.09
CA SER A 155 -16.83 13.91 17.47
C SER A 155 -15.52 13.48 18.13
N LYS A 156 -14.56 12.97 17.33
CA LYS A 156 -13.33 12.32 17.84
C LYS A 156 -12.04 12.86 17.20
N GLY A 157 -12.14 13.72 16.22
CA GLY A 157 -11.00 14.13 15.38
C GLY A 157 -10.69 13.09 14.29
N TRP A 158 -9.57 13.31 13.59
CA TRP A 158 -9.11 12.37 12.55
C TRP A 158 -8.77 11.01 13.19
N PRO A 159 -9.28 9.87 12.62
CA PRO A 159 -8.96 8.54 13.14
C PRO A 159 -7.46 8.23 12.99
N THR A 160 -6.75 8.25 14.10
CA THR A 160 -5.30 8.04 14.14
C THR A 160 -4.94 6.57 14.40
N GLN A 161 -3.69 6.20 14.08
CA GLN A 161 -3.19 4.84 14.35
C GLN A 161 -3.25 4.49 15.85
N THR A 162 -2.95 5.44 16.73
CA THR A 162 -3.07 5.24 18.19
C THR A 162 -4.53 5.03 18.62
N MET A 163 -5.49 5.67 17.93
CA MET A 163 -6.91 5.58 18.28
C MET A 163 -7.55 4.27 17.80
N VAL A 164 -7.33 3.89 16.52
CA VAL A 164 -8.07 2.83 15.83
C VAL A 164 -7.18 1.73 15.24
N GLY A 165 -5.86 1.82 15.38
CA GLY A 165 -4.89 0.90 14.78
C GLY A 165 -4.48 1.28 13.36
N TYR A 166 -3.39 0.68 12.91
CA TYR A 166 -2.77 0.99 11.61
C TYR A 166 -3.73 0.78 10.42
N LYS A 167 -4.42 -0.38 10.40
CA LYS A 167 -5.33 -0.72 9.29
C LYS A 167 -6.54 0.19 9.25
N ALA A 168 -7.22 0.39 10.39
CA ALA A 168 -8.42 1.21 10.41
C ALA A 168 -8.14 2.71 10.18
N ALA A 169 -6.99 3.22 10.60
CA ALA A 169 -6.54 4.55 10.20
C ALA A 169 -6.32 4.64 8.68
N GLY A 170 -5.82 3.55 8.07
CA GLY A 170 -5.74 3.39 6.62
C GLY A 170 -7.11 3.39 5.95
N SER A 171 -8.11 2.72 6.55
CA SER A 171 -9.49 2.71 6.07
C SER A 171 -10.10 4.11 6.05
N ALA A 172 -9.92 4.89 7.12
CA ALA A 172 -10.38 6.28 7.18
C ALA A 172 -9.76 7.14 6.07
N TRP A 173 -8.47 6.97 5.84
CA TRP A 173 -7.76 7.64 4.73
C TRP A 173 -8.36 7.25 3.37
N LEU A 174 -8.61 5.97 3.13
CA LEU A 174 -9.15 5.49 1.85
C LEU A 174 -10.57 6.04 1.60
N ILE A 175 -11.42 6.07 2.61
CA ILE A 175 -12.76 6.68 2.52
C ILE A 175 -12.66 8.15 2.15
N ALA A 176 -11.72 8.90 2.73
CA ALA A 176 -11.51 10.30 2.37
C ALA A 176 -10.99 10.45 0.93
N GLN A 177 -10.16 9.52 0.44
CA GLN A 177 -9.69 9.49 -0.95
C GLN A 177 -10.81 9.26 -1.96
N HIS A 178 -11.86 8.53 -1.59
CA HIS A 178 -13.01 8.22 -2.43
C HIS A 178 -14.21 9.15 -2.20
N GLY A 179 -14.12 10.02 -1.20
CA GLY A 179 -15.11 11.05 -0.93
C GLY A 179 -15.09 12.18 -1.95
N SER A 180 -15.92 13.20 -1.72
CA SER A 180 -15.96 14.38 -2.58
C SER A 180 -14.63 15.16 -2.53
N GLU A 181 -14.31 15.88 -3.61
CA GLU A 181 -13.13 16.75 -3.68
C GLU A 181 -13.10 17.74 -2.51
N HIS A 182 -14.25 18.33 -2.19
CA HIS A 182 -14.37 19.23 -1.04
C HIS A 182 -14.04 18.54 0.29
N PHE A 183 -14.47 17.30 0.49
CA PHE A 183 -14.16 16.56 1.71
C PHE A 183 -12.69 16.23 1.81
N LEU A 184 -12.08 15.70 0.75
CA LEU A 184 -10.66 15.43 0.73
C LEU A 184 -9.85 16.68 1.07
N LYS A 185 -10.13 17.79 0.37
CA LYS A 185 -9.46 19.08 0.59
C LYS A 185 -9.58 19.57 2.05
N SER A 186 -10.79 19.51 2.61
CA SER A 186 -11.03 19.92 4.00
C SER A 186 -10.39 18.97 5.02
N SER A 187 -10.09 17.73 4.65
CA SER A 187 -9.44 16.72 5.50
C SER A 187 -7.91 16.83 5.50
N LEU A 188 -7.29 17.44 4.47
CA LEU A 188 -5.83 17.54 4.35
C LEU A 188 -5.13 18.19 5.55
N PRO A 189 -5.63 19.30 6.15
CA PRO A 189 -5.00 19.86 7.35
C PRO A 189 -4.94 18.87 8.51
N LEU A 190 -5.98 18.05 8.70
CA LEU A 190 -6.04 17.04 9.74
C LEU A 190 -5.08 15.88 9.44
N MET A 191 -4.99 15.45 8.18
CA MET A 191 -4.03 14.44 7.73
C MET A 191 -2.59 14.93 7.91
N ARG A 192 -2.28 16.18 7.58
CA ARG A 192 -0.96 16.80 7.80
C ARG A 192 -0.58 16.82 9.28
N ALA A 193 -1.51 17.24 10.14
CA ALA A 193 -1.32 17.24 11.58
C ALA A 193 -1.12 15.83 12.15
N ALA A 194 -1.84 14.84 11.63
CA ALA A 194 -1.65 13.44 12.00
C ALA A 194 -0.30 12.90 11.52
N ALA A 195 0.11 13.18 10.27
CA ALA A 195 1.39 12.75 9.72
C ALA A 195 2.59 13.35 10.50
N ALA A 196 2.50 14.62 10.92
CA ALA A 196 3.53 15.26 11.74
C ALA A 196 3.73 14.57 13.10
N ARG A 197 2.75 13.81 13.58
CA ARG A 197 2.83 13.00 14.81
C ARG A 197 3.10 11.52 14.56
N GLY A 198 3.34 11.11 13.29
CA GLY A 198 3.52 9.71 12.94
C GLY A 198 2.22 8.87 12.96
N GLU A 199 1.06 9.52 12.98
CA GLU A 199 -0.27 8.89 13.10
C GLU A 199 -0.94 8.59 11.75
N ILE A 200 -0.26 8.90 10.66
CA ILE A 200 -0.55 8.50 9.28
C ILE A 200 0.77 8.38 8.53
N THR A 201 0.91 7.40 7.65
CA THR A 201 2.14 7.24 6.89
C THR A 201 2.33 8.41 5.91
N PRO A 202 3.56 8.94 5.77
CA PRO A 202 3.83 10.04 4.83
C PRO A 202 3.40 9.71 3.40
N SER A 203 3.55 8.46 2.96
CA SER A 203 3.11 8.02 1.63
C SER A 203 1.61 8.21 1.41
N LYS A 204 0.76 7.87 2.40
CA LYS A 204 -0.69 8.12 2.32
C LYS A 204 -1.02 9.61 2.23
N LEU A 205 -0.30 10.45 2.99
CA LEU A 205 -0.45 11.90 2.86
C LEU A 205 -0.05 12.39 1.47
N ALA A 206 1.04 11.88 0.90
CA ALA A 206 1.49 12.24 -0.45
C ALA A 206 0.43 11.92 -1.52
N LEU A 207 -0.20 10.74 -1.44
CA LEU A 207 -1.29 10.37 -2.35
C LEU A 207 -2.51 11.31 -2.21
N ALA A 208 -2.85 11.73 -0.99
CA ALA A 208 -3.94 12.65 -0.74
C ALA A 208 -3.66 14.05 -1.31
N ILE A 209 -2.43 14.54 -1.16
CA ILE A 209 -1.99 15.83 -1.71
C ILE A 209 -2.07 15.82 -3.24
N ASP A 210 -1.53 14.78 -3.89
CA ASP A 210 -1.56 14.69 -5.34
C ASP A 210 -2.99 14.65 -5.88
N ARG A 211 -3.89 13.91 -5.23
CA ARG A 211 -5.30 13.86 -5.63
C ARG A 211 -5.98 15.22 -5.52
N ASP A 212 -5.76 15.95 -4.43
CA ASP A 212 -6.30 17.31 -4.26
C ASP A 212 -5.78 18.27 -5.33
N LEU A 213 -4.47 18.23 -5.60
CA LEU A 213 -3.88 19.04 -6.68
C LEU A 213 -4.48 18.70 -8.05
N CYS A 214 -4.62 17.39 -8.37
CA CYS A 214 -5.22 16.98 -9.65
C CYS A 214 -6.70 17.37 -9.77
N ASN A 215 -7.47 17.33 -8.67
CA ASN A 215 -8.85 17.82 -8.65
C ASN A 215 -8.93 19.34 -8.96
N ASP A 216 -7.96 20.11 -8.47
CA ASP A 216 -7.83 21.54 -8.77
C ASP A 216 -7.16 21.81 -10.15
N ASN A 217 -6.93 20.78 -10.99
CA ASN A 217 -6.21 20.86 -12.25
C ASN A 217 -4.76 21.37 -12.11
N GLN A 218 -4.15 21.18 -10.96
CA GLN A 218 -2.75 21.51 -10.69
C GLN A 218 -1.84 20.30 -10.94
N PRO A 219 -0.57 20.55 -11.33
CA PRO A 219 0.42 19.48 -11.40
C PRO A 219 0.61 18.80 -10.04
N GLN A 220 0.68 17.47 -10.05
CA GLN A 220 0.93 16.67 -8.86
C GLN A 220 2.41 16.72 -8.46
N LEU A 221 2.71 16.49 -7.17
CA LEU A 221 4.05 16.58 -6.61
C LEU A 221 4.80 15.25 -6.60
N TYR A 222 4.08 14.14 -6.42
CA TYR A 222 4.65 12.81 -6.15
C TYR A 222 4.40 11.80 -7.27
N GLY A 223 3.65 12.15 -8.31
CA GLY A 223 3.38 11.28 -9.44
C GLY A 223 2.50 10.09 -9.11
N SER A 224 1.56 10.25 -8.17
CA SER A 224 0.71 9.16 -7.69
C SER A 224 -0.63 9.04 -8.42
N GLN A 225 -1.04 10.05 -9.19
CA GLN A 225 -2.32 10.10 -9.87
C GLN A 225 -2.19 9.86 -11.37
N PHE A 226 -3.10 9.04 -11.89
CA PHE A 226 -3.12 8.61 -13.30
C PHE A 226 -4.54 8.72 -13.84
N ARG A 227 -4.64 8.83 -15.15
CA ARG A 227 -5.90 8.79 -15.90
C ARG A 227 -5.79 7.79 -17.03
N THR A 228 -6.90 7.18 -17.40
CA THR A 228 -7.00 6.34 -18.60
C THR A 228 -7.53 7.19 -19.74
N ASP A 229 -6.84 7.20 -20.88
CA ASP A 229 -7.30 7.90 -22.07
C ASP A 229 -8.36 7.07 -22.85
N SER A 230 -8.87 7.64 -23.94
CA SER A 230 -9.90 6.98 -24.77
C SER A 230 -9.43 5.69 -25.46
N THR A 231 -8.13 5.42 -25.48
CA THR A 231 -7.54 4.20 -26.03
C THR A 231 -7.31 3.12 -24.96
N GLY A 232 -7.63 3.39 -23.69
CA GLY A 232 -7.38 2.51 -22.55
C GLY A 232 -5.96 2.62 -21.98
N LYS A 233 -5.15 3.57 -22.45
CA LYS A 233 -3.79 3.77 -21.97
C LYS A 233 -3.77 4.57 -20.68
N THR A 234 -3.09 4.05 -19.67
CA THR A 234 -2.85 4.76 -18.41
C THR A 234 -1.74 5.79 -18.56
N LEU A 235 -2.07 7.06 -18.30
CA LEU A 235 -1.17 8.20 -18.38
C LEU A 235 -1.12 8.93 -17.03
N PRO A 236 0.05 9.41 -16.58
CA PRO A 236 0.11 10.24 -15.39
C PRO A 236 -0.54 11.61 -15.64
N PHE A 237 -1.08 12.21 -14.60
CA PHE A 237 -1.34 13.63 -14.61
C PHE A 237 -0.02 14.42 -14.68
N PRO A 238 -0.02 15.70 -15.11
CA PRO A 238 1.18 16.52 -15.11
C PRO A 238 1.90 16.50 -13.76
N ILE A 239 3.22 16.43 -13.79
CA ILE A 239 4.07 16.39 -12.58
C ILE A 239 4.82 17.71 -12.49
N ASP A 240 4.75 18.36 -11.32
CA ASP A 240 5.52 19.55 -11.02
C ASP A 240 7.01 19.18 -10.85
N ASP A 241 7.90 19.95 -11.45
CA ASP A 241 9.36 19.75 -11.39
C ASP A 241 9.77 18.26 -11.40
N PRO A 242 9.72 17.60 -12.58
CA PRO A 242 10.02 16.17 -12.68
C PRO A 242 11.44 15.80 -12.23
N GLN A 243 12.39 16.76 -12.26
CA GLN A 243 13.77 16.51 -11.85
C GLN A 243 13.89 16.24 -10.35
N ARG A 244 13.02 16.78 -9.53
CA ARG A 244 12.98 16.53 -8.09
C ARG A 244 11.96 15.45 -7.66
N LEU A 245 11.30 14.79 -8.60
CA LEU A 245 10.27 13.80 -8.30
C LEU A 245 10.78 12.70 -7.36
N GLU A 246 11.92 12.07 -7.70
CA GLU A 246 12.47 10.98 -6.91
C GLU A 246 12.87 11.42 -5.49
N GLN A 247 13.43 12.63 -5.35
CA GLN A 247 13.75 13.19 -4.05
C GLN A 247 12.48 13.39 -3.19
N ARG A 248 11.42 13.95 -3.78
CA ARG A 248 10.14 14.13 -3.08
C ARG A 248 9.52 12.80 -2.68
N ARG A 249 9.52 11.81 -3.60
CA ARG A 249 9.02 10.46 -3.31
C ARG A 249 9.78 9.81 -2.15
N ALA A 250 11.10 9.84 -2.20
CA ALA A 250 11.94 9.29 -1.15
C ALA A 250 11.67 9.94 0.22
N SER A 251 11.46 11.27 0.27
CA SER A 251 11.14 11.99 1.52
C SER A 251 9.79 11.59 2.13
N MET A 252 8.91 11.01 1.32
CA MET A 252 7.59 10.50 1.77
C MET A 252 7.56 8.97 1.93
N GLY A 253 8.71 8.31 1.86
CA GLY A 253 8.80 6.85 1.97
C GLY A 253 8.10 6.11 0.84
N MET A 254 7.99 6.74 -0.34
CA MET A 254 7.39 6.14 -1.53
C MET A 254 8.46 5.43 -2.36
N GLU A 255 8.06 4.36 -3.04
CA GLU A 255 8.92 3.65 -4.00
C GLU A 255 9.32 4.56 -5.18
N PRO A 256 10.45 4.28 -5.87
CA PRO A 256 10.85 4.99 -7.08
C PRO A 256 9.72 5.02 -8.12
N TYR A 257 9.57 6.15 -8.80
CA TYR A 257 8.44 6.38 -9.71
C TYR A 257 8.33 5.35 -10.84
N ALA A 258 9.47 4.90 -11.36
CA ALA A 258 9.50 3.88 -12.40
C ALA A 258 8.89 2.55 -11.91
N GLN A 259 9.15 2.16 -10.67
CA GLN A 259 8.59 0.97 -10.03
C GLN A 259 7.08 1.12 -9.79
N TYR A 260 6.65 2.25 -9.26
CA TYR A 260 5.24 2.55 -9.07
C TYR A 260 4.44 2.50 -10.38
N ARG A 261 4.99 3.01 -11.48
CA ARG A 261 4.39 2.93 -12.80
C ARG A 261 4.20 1.50 -13.31
N GLN A 262 5.15 0.61 -13.01
CA GLN A 262 5.03 -0.81 -13.42
C GLN A 262 3.83 -1.49 -12.77
N LEU A 263 3.51 -1.19 -11.50
CA LEU A 263 2.29 -1.70 -10.84
C LEU A 263 1.02 -1.31 -11.58
N LEU A 264 0.95 -0.08 -12.06
CA LEU A 264 -0.23 0.47 -12.71
C LEU A 264 -0.36 0.03 -14.17
N SER A 265 0.76 -0.32 -14.82
CA SER A 265 0.78 -0.75 -16.22
C SER A 265 0.45 -2.23 -16.39
N ASN A 266 0.56 -3.01 -15.33
CA ASN A 266 0.18 -4.42 -15.25
C ASN A 266 -0.87 -4.60 -14.13
N PRO A 267 -2.07 -4.03 -14.26
CA PRO A 267 -3.16 -4.34 -13.34
C PRO A 267 -3.52 -5.81 -13.56
N GLN A 268 -3.32 -6.61 -12.56
CA GLN A 268 -3.59 -8.05 -12.57
C GLN A 268 -4.88 -8.32 -11.83
#